data_d2c776d076fb89701b09cc6ad126de02
#
_entry.id   d2c776d076fb89701b09cc6ad126de02
#
_cell.length_a   1.000
_cell.length_b   1.000
_cell.length_c   1.000
_cell.angle_alpha   90.00
_cell.angle_beta   90.00
_cell.angle_gamma   90.00
#
_symmetry.space_group_name_H-M   'P 1'
#
loop_
_entity.id
_entity.type
_entity.pdbx_description
1 polymer ?
#
loop_
_entity_poly.entity_id
_entity_poly.type
_entity_poly.pdbx_seq_one_letter_code
_entity_poly.pdbx_strand_id
1 'polypeptide(L)'
;MKILLAVIFVLNLTNLAVPKHLITSSPSLTESKPVGRRPTYEEYKQQRESFLQTEDHHLLGANVTLTENEQLVNKFIMQMKLDEMEKGFNDSYNFIPARHIFEVLDRFGKSKVFNIIRRLPKGGVLHAHDMALGSTDLIVNATYLENLWQKGNFGLNHGPEFKFSRESPGKEWSLVSEIRQWMTNEVYDAKVAEVFSLYNADPLNAYKSLDNVWSKFQNLFVCLAPLITYAPVWRQYYHDSLKQFYDDHVQYLEFRGVLPEVYDLDGKVYSAEEIVQLYYEETEQFKAKYPDFIGVKFIYAPGRYATDEEFQKLLDTTNRLHKKFPNFLAGFDLVGQEDPGRSLFEFAPALLKLPASINFFFHAGETNWYGMKTDQNLVDAVLLGTKRIGHGFAVLKHPKVLKEIKRRQICIEINPISNQVLKLVQDQRNHPAALLFSDNYPVVVSSDDPSFWRSTPLSHDFYVAFTGIASAKQDLRLLKQLALNSIEYSAMNSEEKTEAKEKWNKAWDHQISGLAVDIVAGKI
;
A
#
# COMPACT_ATOMS: atom_id res chain seq x y z
N MET A 1 -59.10 -26.15 9.21
CA MET A 1 -59.72 -27.38 8.72
C MET A 1 -58.73 -28.06 7.78
N LYS A 2 -58.12 -29.13 8.28
CA LYS A 2 -57.63 -30.36 7.59
C LYS A 2 -56.64 -30.13 6.42
N ILE A 3 -55.53 -30.83 6.24
CA ILE A 3 -55.05 -32.16 6.68
C ILE A 3 -53.52 -32.23 6.50
N LEU A 4 -52.87 -32.87 7.43
CA LEU A 4 -51.51 -33.41 7.48
C LEU A 4 -51.29 -34.49 6.40
N LEU A 5 -50.15 -34.54 5.73
CA LEU A 5 -49.63 -35.76 5.13
C LEU A 5 -48.10 -35.80 5.25
N ALA A 6 -47.65 -36.68 6.11
CA ALA A 6 -46.26 -37.13 6.24
C ALA A 6 -45.97 -38.16 5.14
N VAL A 7 -44.84 -38.06 4.46
CA VAL A 7 -44.26 -39.13 3.66
C VAL A 7 -42.91 -39.49 4.22
N ILE A 8 -42.85 -40.66 4.81
CA ILE A 8 -41.62 -41.33 5.29
C ILE A 8 -40.99 -42.00 4.06
N PHE A 9 -39.74 -41.64 3.73
CA PHE A 9 -38.93 -42.46 2.82
C PHE A 9 -37.81 -43.13 3.64
N VAL A 10 -37.92 -44.45 3.73
CA VAL A 10 -36.88 -45.36 4.21
C VAL A 10 -35.92 -45.58 3.04
N LEU A 11 -34.67 -45.22 3.20
CA LEU A 11 -33.59 -45.60 2.28
C LEU A 11 -32.57 -46.48 3.00
N ASN A 12 -32.42 -47.66 2.43
CA ASN A 12 -31.48 -48.70 2.81
C ASN A 12 -30.02 -48.25 2.85
N LEU A 13 -29.37 -48.55 3.92
CA LEU A 13 -27.92 -48.52 4.07
C LEU A 13 -27.30 -49.72 3.36
N THR A 14 -26.63 -49.52 2.23
CA THR A 14 -25.65 -50.47 1.70
C THR A 14 -24.25 -49.98 2.04
N ASN A 15 -23.51 -50.84 2.70
CA ASN A 15 -22.08 -50.65 3.07
C ASN A 15 -21.21 -50.28 1.89
N LEU A 16 -20.53 -49.12 1.97
CA LEU A 16 -19.34 -48.84 1.21
C LEU A 16 -18.18 -48.66 2.21
N ALA A 17 -17.25 -49.60 2.19
CA ALA A 17 -16.03 -49.61 2.98
C ALA A 17 -15.12 -48.44 2.52
N VAL A 18 -14.84 -47.53 3.44
CA VAL A 18 -13.81 -46.47 3.28
C VAL A 18 -12.46 -47.08 3.66
N PRO A 19 -11.41 -46.92 2.82
CA PRO A 19 -10.07 -47.42 3.17
C PRO A 19 -9.50 -46.65 4.37
N LYS A 20 -9.19 -47.36 5.44
CA LYS A 20 -8.34 -46.86 6.52
C LYS A 20 -6.90 -46.81 6.04
N HIS A 21 -6.40 -45.65 5.59
CA HIS A 21 -4.97 -45.36 5.65
C HIS A 21 -4.72 -43.86 5.64
N LEU A 22 -3.82 -43.46 6.56
CA LEU A 22 -3.20 -42.15 6.74
C LEU A 22 -4.00 -41.11 7.55
N ILE A 23 -4.21 -41.45 8.81
CA ILE A 23 -4.20 -40.40 9.83
C ILE A 23 -2.75 -40.30 10.30
N THR A 24 -1.98 -39.38 9.73
CA THR A 24 -0.73 -38.94 10.34
C THR A 24 -1.09 -38.20 11.62
N SER A 25 -0.53 -38.67 12.71
CA SER A 25 -0.70 -38.17 14.06
C SER A 25 -0.50 -36.67 14.15
N SER A 26 -1.57 -35.95 14.42
CA SER A 26 -1.47 -34.61 15.04
C SER A 26 -0.64 -34.74 16.31
N PRO A 27 0.27 -33.79 16.61
CA PRO A 27 0.93 -33.80 17.91
C PRO A 27 -0.16 -33.79 18.96
N SER A 28 -0.10 -34.75 19.86
CA SER A 28 -1.01 -34.91 21.00
C SER A 28 -1.09 -33.56 21.71
N LEU A 29 -2.26 -32.97 21.74
CA LEU A 29 -2.62 -32.02 22.79
C LEU A 29 -2.28 -32.77 24.10
N THR A 30 -1.23 -32.33 24.76
CA THR A 30 -0.90 -32.82 26.09
C THR A 30 -2.18 -32.81 26.90
N GLU A 31 -2.56 -33.97 27.40
CA GLU A 31 -3.74 -34.15 28.24
C GLU A 31 -3.82 -32.99 29.23
N SER A 32 -4.91 -32.26 29.22
CA SER A 32 -5.17 -31.23 30.21
C SER A 32 -5.13 -31.94 31.57
N LYS A 33 -4.09 -31.67 32.37
CA LYS A 33 -4.04 -32.13 33.75
C LYS A 33 -5.37 -31.77 34.40
N PRO A 34 -5.95 -32.66 35.21
CA PRO A 34 -7.22 -32.39 35.85
C PRO A 34 -7.12 -31.04 36.58
N VAL A 35 -8.10 -30.16 36.38
CA VAL A 35 -8.19 -28.84 37.02
C VAL A 35 -8.41 -29.05 38.53
N GLY A 36 -7.32 -29.39 39.23
CA GLY A 36 -7.39 -29.74 40.64
C GLY A 36 -6.95 -28.64 41.60
N ARG A 37 -6.08 -27.74 41.14
CA ARG A 37 -5.53 -26.69 42.02
C ARG A 37 -5.10 -25.47 41.17
N ARG A 38 -5.39 -24.27 41.66
CA ARG A 38 -4.79 -23.04 41.07
C ARG A 38 -3.28 -23.05 41.30
N PRO A 39 -2.47 -22.50 40.38
CA PRO A 39 -1.02 -22.37 40.59
C PRO A 39 -0.74 -21.48 41.80
N THR A 40 0.40 -21.69 42.45
CA THR A 40 0.94 -20.73 43.41
C THR A 40 1.35 -19.44 42.66
N TYR A 41 1.56 -18.35 43.38
CA TYR A 41 1.98 -17.08 42.76
C TYR A 41 3.33 -17.20 42.05
N GLU A 42 4.25 -17.99 42.57
CA GLU A 42 5.56 -18.24 41.94
C GLU A 42 5.41 -19.09 40.65
N GLU A 43 4.61 -20.14 40.69
CA GLU A 43 4.30 -20.92 39.48
C GLU A 43 3.61 -20.06 38.43
N TYR A 44 2.68 -19.19 38.83
CA TYR A 44 2.01 -18.23 37.92
C TYR A 44 3.01 -17.25 37.30
N LYS A 45 3.92 -16.65 38.07
CA LYS A 45 4.94 -15.73 37.54
C LYS A 45 5.83 -16.42 36.51
N GLN A 46 6.32 -17.63 36.80
CA GLN A 46 7.14 -18.40 35.89
C GLN A 46 6.40 -18.75 34.59
N GLN A 47 5.16 -19.21 34.68
CA GLN A 47 4.33 -19.50 33.50
C GLN A 47 4.06 -18.25 32.69
N ARG A 48 3.73 -17.14 33.35
CA ARG A 48 3.50 -15.85 32.70
C ARG A 48 4.75 -15.36 31.95
N GLU A 49 5.91 -15.43 32.59
CA GLU A 49 7.18 -15.01 31.94
C GLU A 49 7.51 -15.87 30.72
N SER A 50 7.41 -17.20 30.85
CA SER A 50 7.60 -18.13 29.73
C SER A 50 6.62 -17.87 28.59
N PHE A 51 5.36 -17.56 28.91
CA PHE A 51 4.35 -17.26 27.90
C PHE A 51 4.68 -15.98 27.15
N LEU A 52 5.03 -14.90 27.86
CA LEU A 52 5.42 -13.63 27.27
C LEU A 52 6.68 -13.76 26.40
N GLN A 53 7.67 -14.52 26.85
CA GLN A 53 8.89 -14.78 26.06
C GLN A 53 8.56 -15.53 24.76
N THR A 54 7.65 -16.51 24.82
CA THR A 54 7.19 -17.24 23.64
C THR A 54 6.52 -16.30 22.63
N GLU A 55 5.63 -15.41 23.10
CA GLU A 55 5.00 -14.39 22.25
C GLU A 55 6.03 -13.47 21.60
N ASP A 56 7.01 -12.98 22.38
CA ASP A 56 8.04 -12.08 21.87
C ASP A 56 8.93 -12.73 20.77
N HIS A 57 9.14 -14.05 20.82
CA HIS A 57 9.88 -14.78 19.79
C HIS A 57 9.14 -14.91 18.45
N HIS A 58 7.82 -14.76 18.44
CA HIS A 58 7.03 -14.81 17.22
C HIS A 58 6.93 -13.46 16.51
N LEU A 59 7.35 -12.36 17.14
CA LEU A 59 7.24 -11.02 16.55
C LEU A 59 8.04 -10.88 15.25
N LEU A 60 7.46 -10.22 14.27
CA LEU A 60 8.16 -9.85 13.03
C LEU A 60 9.45 -9.08 13.36
N GLY A 61 10.56 -9.55 12.84
CA GLY A 61 11.89 -9.00 13.11
C GLY A 61 12.59 -9.59 14.33
N ALA A 62 11.97 -10.44 15.16
CA ALA A 62 12.57 -11.01 16.36
C ALA A 62 13.93 -11.72 16.11
N ASN A 63 14.10 -12.31 14.93
CA ASN A 63 15.31 -13.05 14.54
C ASN A 63 16.43 -12.15 13.95
N VAL A 64 16.19 -10.85 13.79
CA VAL A 64 17.18 -9.91 13.25
C VAL A 64 18.22 -9.59 14.33
N THR A 65 19.49 -9.81 14.01
CA THR A 65 20.62 -9.40 14.88
C THR A 65 21.01 -7.96 14.59
N LEU A 66 21.21 -7.17 15.63
CA LEU A 66 21.64 -5.77 15.54
C LEU A 66 23.13 -5.64 15.84
N THR A 67 23.84 -4.84 15.03
CA THR A 67 25.22 -4.41 15.25
C THR A 67 25.30 -3.42 16.44
N GLU A 68 26.49 -3.06 16.89
CA GLU A 68 26.68 -2.11 18.01
C GLU A 68 26.05 -0.74 17.72
N ASN A 69 26.25 -0.18 16.53
CA ASN A 69 25.63 1.10 16.14
C ASN A 69 24.11 0.98 16.06
N GLU A 70 23.59 -0.13 15.53
CA GLU A 70 22.15 -0.39 15.51
C GLU A 70 21.57 -0.52 16.92
N GLN A 71 22.28 -1.15 17.86
CA GLN A 71 21.84 -1.24 19.26
C GLN A 71 21.78 0.14 19.93
N LEU A 72 22.74 1.03 19.64
CA LEU A 72 22.70 2.41 20.13
C LEU A 72 21.49 3.17 19.57
N VAL A 73 21.27 3.12 18.25
CA VAL A 73 20.11 3.74 17.60
C VAL A 73 18.81 3.12 18.12
N ASN A 74 18.79 1.80 18.28
CA ASN A 74 17.65 1.06 18.81
C ASN A 74 17.26 1.53 20.22
N LYS A 75 18.22 1.63 21.11
CA LYS A 75 17.99 2.12 22.47
C LYS A 75 17.37 3.52 22.45
N PHE A 76 17.87 4.40 21.59
CA PHE A 76 17.40 5.77 21.50
C PHE A 76 15.98 5.86 20.89
N ILE A 77 15.74 5.23 19.73
CA ILE A 77 14.41 5.26 19.08
C ILE A 77 13.34 4.60 19.97
N MET A 78 13.69 3.53 20.69
CA MET A 78 12.76 2.88 21.62
C MET A 78 12.42 3.76 22.81
N GLN A 79 13.37 4.49 23.37
CA GLN A 79 13.06 5.46 24.42
C GLN A 79 12.05 6.49 23.91
N MET A 80 12.27 7.06 22.72
CA MET A 80 11.35 8.05 22.13
C MET A 80 9.97 7.45 21.80
N LYS A 81 9.94 6.22 21.27
CA LYS A 81 8.70 5.50 21.00
C LYS A 81 7.88 5.28 22.28
N LEU A 82 8.52 4.81 23.33
CA LEU A 82 7.85 4.54 24.61
C LEU A 82 7.35 5.82 25.27
N ASP A 83 8.13 6.92 25.18
CA ASP A 83 7.72 8.24 25.68
C ASP A 83 6.47 8.76 24.93
N GLU A 84 6.41 8.58 23.60
CA GLU A 84 5.24 8.95 22.80
C GLU A 84 4.04 8.05 23.14
N MET A 85 4.25 6.74 23.29
CA MET A 85 3.19 5.79 23.66
C MET A 85 2.66 6.03 25.07
N GLU A 86 3.51 6.37 26.04
CA GLU A 86 3.09 6.68 27.41
C GLU A 86 2.26 7.96 27.46
N LYS A 87 2.66 9.00 26.75
CA LYS A 87 1.83 10.21 26.58
C LYS A 87 0.47 9.88 25.97
N GLY A 88 0.46 9.03 24.94
CA GLY A 88 -0.76 8.56 24.30
C GLY A 88 -1.62 7.67 25.20
N PHE A 89 -1.01 6.85 26.06
CA PHE A 89 -1.71 6.03 27.03
C PHE A 89 -2.43 6.87 28.09
N ASN A 90 -1.80 7.97 28.52
CA ASN A 90 -2.39 8.91 29.47
C ASN A 90 -3.44 9.82 28.81
N ASP A 91 -3.25 10.21 27.55
CA ASP A 91 -4.20 11.01 26.76
C ASP A 91 -4.07 10.65 25.27
N SER A 92 -4.98 9.84 24.76
CA SER A 92 -4.98 9.37 23.37
C SER A 92 -5.14 10.48 22.33
N TYR A 93 -5.65 11.66 22.71
CA TYR A 93 -5.68 12.83 21.84
C TYR A 93 -4.29 13.28 21.40
N ASN A 94 -3.28 13.07 22.24
CA ASN A 94 -1.88 13.41 21.96
C ASN A 94 -1.10 12.30 21.22
N PHE A 95 -1.73 11.17 20.94
CA PHE A 95 -1.11 10.05 20.21
C PHE A 95 -1.43 10.13 18.73
N ILE A 96 -0.41 10.43 17.90
CA ILE A 96 -0.58 10.60 16.44
C ILE A 96 -1.34 9.42 15.81
N PRO A 97 -0.98 8.13 16.02
CA PRO A 97 -1.67 7.02 15.37
C PRO A 97 -3.12 6.77 15.83
N ALA A 98 -3.56 7.38 16.92
CA ALA A 98 -4.95 7.31 17.37
C ALA A 98 -5.86 8.33 16.69
N ARG A 99 -5.28 9.24 15.89
CA ARG A 99 -5.99 10.33 15.23
C ARG A 99 -6.01 10.12 13.73
N HIS A 100 -6.98 10.72 13.05
CA HIS A 100 -6.98 10.76 11.59
C HIS A 100 -5.75 11.53 11.09
N ILE A 101 -5.07 10.98 10.06
CA ILE A 101 -3.83 11.57 9.53
C ILE A 101 -3.96 13.07 9.24
N PHE A 102 -5.08 13.51 8.67
CA PHE A 102 -5.32 14.91 8.31
C PHE A 102 -5.39 15.87 9.50
N GLU A 103 -5.72 15.38 10.69
CA GLU A 103 -5.75 16.18 11.92
C GLU A 103 -4.38 16.37 12.56
N VAL A 104 -3.39 15.60 12.12
CA VAL A 104 -2.08 15.49 12.80
C VAL A 104 -0.88 15.63 11.87
N LEU A 105 -1.07 15.92 10.58
CA LEU A 105 0.03 16.08 9.61
C LEU A 105 1.12 17.05 10.10
N ASP A 106 0.74 18.15 10.73
CA ASP A 106 1.66 19.16 11.29
C ASP A 106 2.42 18.68 12.54
N ARG A 107 2.01 17.57 13.15
CA ARG A 107 2.62 17.02 14.37
C ARG A 107 3.76 16.06 14.08
N PHE A 108 3.79 15.42 12.91
CA PHE A 108 4.82 14.44 12.57
C PHE A 108 6.23 15.03 12.65
N GLY A 109 6.43 16.23 12.13
CA GLY A 109 7.74 16.89 12.19
C GLY A 109 8.27 17.17 13.61
N LYS A 110 7.40 17.11 14.63
CA LYS A 110 7.75 17.26 16.05
C LYS A 110 8.12 15.92 16.71
N SER A 111 7.77 14.79 16.10
CA SER A 111 8.12 13.46 16.59
C SER A 111 9.59 13.14 16.31
N LYS A 112 10.35 12.82 17.36
CA LYS A 112 11.72 12.34 17.21
C LYS A 112 11.77 10.97 16.55
N VAL A 113 10.79 10.11 16.80
CA VAL A 113 10.66 8.81 16.12
C VAL A 113 10.49 8.99 14.62
N PHE A 114 9.61 9.89 14.19
CA PHE A 114 9.41 10.19 12.77
C PHE A 114 10.67 10.75 12.12
N ASN A 115 11.37 11.67 12.79
CA ASN A 115 12.60 12.27 12.28
C ASN A 115 13.73 11.24 12.10
N ILE A 116 13.79 10.18 12.94
CA ILE A 116 14.71 9.06 12.76
C ILE A 116 14.25 8.20 11.56
N ILE A 117 12.97 7.82 11.51
CA ILE A 117 12.42 6.98 10.44
C ILE A 117 12.64 7.60 9.06
N ARG A 118 12.49 8.92 8.93
CA ARG A 118 12.76 9.63 7.67
C ARG A 118 14.18 9.43 7.14
N ARG A 119 15.15 9.20 8.01
CA ARG A 119 16.56 8.97 7.63
C ARG A 119 16.88 7.51 7.31
N LEU A 120 16.01 6.57 7.71
CA LEU A 120 16.26 5.15 7.49
C LEU A 120 15.99 4.74 6.04
N PRO A 121 16.87 3.96 5.41
CA PRO A 121 16.59 3.32 4.14
C PRO A 121 15.44 2.31 4.28
N LYS A 122 14.37 2.54 3.52
CA LYS A 122 13.11 1.80 3.66
C LYS A 122 12.99 0.64 2.68
N GLY A 123 14.03 0.41 1.85
CA GLY A 123 14.00 -0.61 0.80
C GLY A 123 13.12 -0.17 -0.37
N GLY A 124 12.00 -0.84 -0.57
CA GLY A 124 11.08 -0.56 -1.67
C GLY A 124 9.65 -0.29 -1.24
N VAL A 125 8.93 0.43 -2.09
CA VAL A 125 7.46 0.50 -2.09
C VAL A 125 6.96 -0.50 -3.13
N LEU A 126 6.10 -1.43 -2.73
CA LEU A 126 5.56 -2.48 -3.60
C LEU A 126 4.07 -2.25 -3.95
N HIS A 127 3.47 -1.18 -3.42
CA HIS A 127 2.10 -0.79 -3.68
C HIS A 127 1.98 0.74 -3.72
N ALA A 128 1.88 1.27 -4.92
CA ALA A 128 1.57 2.68 -5.20
C ALA A 128 0.92 2.79 -6.59
N HIS A 129 0.29 3.93 -6.90
CA HIS A 129 -0.43 4.16 -8.16
C HIS A 129 0.18 5.32 -8.95
N ASP A 130 0.36 5.14 -10.26
CA ASP A 130 1.10 6.06 -11.16
C ASP A 130 0.64 7.51 -11.08
N MET A 131 -0.67 7.76 -10.99
CA MET A 131 -1.24 9.10 -10.97
C MET A 131 -1.20 9.79 -9.59
N ALA A 132 -0.80 9.06 -8.54
CA ALA A 132 -0.80 9.56 -7.17
C ALA A 132 0.54 9.38 -6.44
N LEU A 133 1.63 9.17 -7.18
CA LEU A 133 2.98 9.02 -6.64
C LEU A 133 3.53 10.34 -6.06
N GLY A 134 3.50 11.39 -6.87
CA GLY A 134 4.13 12.66 -6.57
C GLY A 134 3.24 13.60 -5.76
N SER A 135 3.85 14.42 -4.92
CA SER A 135 3.12 15.38 -4.08
C SER A 135 2.26 16.35 -4.90
N THR A 136 1.28 16.95 -4.25
CA THR A 136 0.40 17.96 -4.85
C THR A 136 1.17 19.13 -5.45
N ASP A 137 2.38 19.41 -4.96
CA ASP A 137 3.24 20.48 -5.50
C ASP A 137 3.65 20.21 -6.94
N LEU A 138 3.86 18.94 -7.35
CA LEU A 138 4.15 18.60 -8.74
C LEU A 138 2.96 18.88 -9.65
N ILE A 139 1.75 18.66 -9.14
CA ILE A 139 0.49 18.96 -9.84
C ILE A 139 0.34 20.49 -9.99
N VAL A 140 0.59 21.24 -8.92
CA VAL A 140 0.59 22.71 -8.95
C VAL A 140 1.60 23.22 -9.98
N ASN A 141 2.83 22.70 -9.98
CA ASN A 141 3.87 23.10 -10.94
C ASN A 141 3.46 22.85 -12.39
N ALA A 142 2.74 21.77 -12.68
CA ALA A 142 2.23 21.51 -14.03
C ALA A 142 1.26 22.60 -14.53
N THR A 143 0.60 23.31 -13.61
CA THR A 143 -0.34 24.40 -13.98
C THR A 143 0.35 25.70 -14.39
N TYR A 144 1.70 25.79 -14.29
CA TYR A 144 2.48 26.94 -14.78
C TYR A 144 2.94 26.79 -16.22
N LEU A 145 2.72 25.62 -16.82
CA LEU A 145 3.15 25.35 -18.18
C LEU A 145 2.27 26.12 -19.19
N GLU A 146 2.90 26.52 -20.31
CA GLU A 146 2.22 27.17 -21.40
C GLU A 146 1.18 26.26 -22.06
N ASN A 147 0.20 26.85 -22.71
CA ASN A 147 -0.86 26.15 -23.44
C ASN A 147 -1.81 25.32 -22.54
N LEU A 148 -1.82 25.57 -21.25
CA LEU A 148 -2.80 24.98 -20.34
C LEU A 148 -4.07 25.84 -20.31
N TRP A 149 -5.18 25.21 -20.64
CA TRP A 149 -6.53 25.77 -20.59
C TRP A 149 -7.31 25.18 -19.44
N GLN A 150 -8.16 26.02 -18.85
CA GLN A 150 -9.10 25.65 -17.79
C GLN A 150 -10.51 25.98 -18.23
N LYS A 151 -11.45 25.07 -17.96
CA LYS A 151 -12.90 25.29 -18.08
C LYS A 151 -13.55 25.08 -16.72
N GLY A 152 -14.46 25.97 -16.35
CA GLY A 152 -15.13 25.94 -15.05
C GLY A 152 -14.29 26.53 -13.93
N ASN A 153 -14.88 26.51 -12.71
CA ASN A 153 -14.30 27.11 -11.51
C ASN A 153 -13.94 26.06 -10.48
N PHE A 154 -13.05 26.41 -9.56
CA PHE A 154 -12.80 25.64 -8.35
C PHE A 154 -14.07 25.60 -7.49
N GLY A 155 -14.68 24.43 -7.37
CA GLY A 155 -15.92 24.20 -6.62
C GLY A 155 -15.79 23.06 -5.64
N LEU A 156 -16.78 22.94 -4.73
CA LEU A 156 -16.74 21.94 -3.64
C LEU A 156 -16.86 20.48 -4.11
N ASN A 157 -17.50 20.23 -5.27
CA ASN A 157 -17.84 18.87 -5.70
C ASN A 157 -17.07 18.41 -6.94
N HIS A 158 -16.65 19.32 -7.79
CA HIS A 158 -15.89 19.03 -9.02
C HIS A 158 -14.86 20.12 -9.20
N GLY A 159 -13.62 19.72 -9.48
CA GLY A 159 -12.58 20.64 -9.92
C GLY A 159 -12.85 21.17 -11.33
N PRO A 160 -12.09 22.17 -11.77
CA PRO A 160 -12.12 22.61 -13.17
C PRO A 160 -11.62 21.50 -14.08
N GLU A 161 -12.09 21.52 -15.33
CA GLU A 161 -11.50 20.72 -16.41
C GLU A 161 -10.23 21.38 -16.90
N PHE A 162 -9.17 20.60 -17.15
CA PHE A 162 -7.91 21.07 -17.71
C PHE A 162 -7.66 20.45 -19.09
N LYS A 163 -6.95 21.17 -19.96
CA LYS A 163 -6.48 20.64 -21.23
C LYS A 163 -5.28 21.42 -21.74
N PHE A 164 -4.25 20.72 -22.19
CA PHE A 164 -3.17 21.33 -22.97
C PHE A 164 -3.58 21.41 -24.44
N SER A 165 -3.50 22.60 -25.02
CA SER A 165 -3.83 22.84 -26.44
C SER A 165 -3.17 24.12 -26.95
N ARG A 166 -2.68 24.13 -28.20
CA ARG A 166 -2.12 25.35 -28.84
C ARG A 166 -3.19 26.41 -29.06
N GLU A 167 -4.41 25.97 -29.33
CA GLU A 167 -5.55 26.85 -29.55
C GLU A 167 -6.62 26.61 -28.48
N SER A 168 -7.48 27.62 -28.29
CA SER A 168 -8.58 27.49 -27.35
C SER A 168 -9.47 26.27 -27.67
N PRO A 169 -9.68 25.34 -26.71
CA PRO A 169 -10.56 24.20 -26.93
C PRO A 169 -12.04 24.58 -27.09
N GLY A 170 -12.41 25.83 -26.83
CA GLY A 170 -13.77 26.34 -26.98
C GLY A 170 -14.02 27.62 -26.19
N LYS A 171 -15.20 28.23 -26.38
CA LYS A 171 -15.56 29.53 -25.78
C LYS A 171 -15.58 29.57 -24.25
N GLU A 172 -15.74 28.42 -23.60
CA GLU A 172 -15.81 28.29 -22.13
C GLU A 172 -14.44 28.09 -21.50
N TRP A 173 -13.37 28.04 -22.28
CA TRP A 173 -12.00 27.80 -21.84
C TRP A 173 -11.24 29.10 -21.73
N SER A 174 -10.46 29.25 -20.69
CA SER A 174 -9.53 30.35 -20.44
C SER A 174 -8.12 29.81 -20.23
N LEU A 175 -7.11 30.54 -20.69
CA LEU A 175 -5.71 30.21 -20.40
C LEU A 175 -5.45 30.32 -18.88
N VAL A 176 -4.80 29.34 -18.31
CA VAL A 176 -4.43 29.38 -16.88
C VAL A 176 -3.51 30.57 -16.59
N SER A 177 -2.61 30.92 -17.49
CA SER A 177 -1.75 32.09 -17.36
C SER A 177 -2.53 33.42 -17.32
N GLU A 178 -3.68 33.53 -17.99
CA GLU A 178 -4.57 34.69 -17.89
C GLU A 178 -5.35 34.69 -16.58
N ILE A 179 -5.84 33.52 -16.13
CA ILE A 179 -6.54 33.39 -14.84
C ILE A 179 -5.62 33.84 -13.70
N ARG A 180 -4.33 33.50 -13.74
CA ARG A 180 -3.32 33.87 -12.75
C ARG A 180 -2.99 35.37 -12.70
N GLN A 181 -3.33 36.14 -13.74
CA GLN A 181 -3.15 37.60 -13.71
C GLN A 181 -4.11 38.33 -12.77
N TRP A 182 -5.29 37.76 -12.54
CA TRP A 182 -6.32 38.36 -11.71
C TRP A 182 -6.69 37.50 -10.46
N MET A 183 -6.26 36.24 -10.44
CA MET A 183 -6.21 35.44 -9.23
C MET A 183 -4.73 35.22 -8.90
N THR A 184 -4.23 35.74 -7.76
CA THR A 184 -2.79 35.62 -7.44
C THR A 184 -2.32 34.16 -7.49
N ASN A 185 -1.03 33.94 -7.75
CA ASN A 185 -0.47 32.60 -7.82
C ASN A 185 -0.73 31.79 -6.54
N GLU A 186 -0.56 32.41 -5.37
CA GLU A 186 -0.76 31.76 -4.07
C GLU A 186 -2.21 31.27 -3.90
N VAL A 187 -3.18 32.05 -4.34
CA VAL A 187 -4.60 31.70 -4.26
C VAL A 187 -4.93 30.58 -5.25
N TYR A 188 -4.40 30.68 -6.48
CA TYR A 188 -4.63 29.66 -7.49
C TYR A 188 -4.00 28.32 -7.07
N ASP A 189 -2.75 28.33 -6.63
CA ASP A 189 -2.00 27.15 -6.18
C ASP A 189 -2.68 26.45 -5.00
N ALA A 190 -3.15 27.23 -4.01
CA ALA A 190 -3.91 26.71 -2.88
C ALA A 190 -5.19 25.98 -3.34
N LYS A 191 -5.91 26.55 -4.32
CA LYS A 191 -7.12 25.93 -4.89
C LYS A 191 -6.82 24.65 -5.68
N VAL A 192 -5.74 24.64 -6.46
CA VAL A 192 -5.28 23.41 -7.15
C VAL A 192 -4.93 22.34 -6.12
N ALA A 193 -4.14 22.69 -5.11
CA ALA A 193 -3.75 21.75 -4.06
C ALA A 193 -4.94 21.21 -3.25
N GLU A 194 -6.00 22.01 -3.07
CA GLU A 194 -7.24 21.58 -2.42
C GLU A 194 -8.03 20.59 -3.29
N VAL A 195 -8.17 20.88 -4.59
CA VAL A 195 -8.93 20.04 -5.53
C VAL A 195 -8.30 18.67 -5.70
N PHE A 196 -6.97 18.59 -5.78
CA PHE A 196 -6.25 17.32 -6.01
C PHE A 196 -5.79 16.64 -4.72
N SER A 197 -6.56 16.78 -3.65
CA SER A 197 -6.30 16.13 -2.37
C SER A 197 -7.59 15.72 -1.69
N LEU A 198 -7.53 14.63 -0.90
CA LEU A 198 -8.59 14.28 0.06
C LEU A 198 -8.43 15.05 1.38
N TYR A 199 -7.36 15.81 1.53
CA TYR A 199 -7.11 16.54 2.77
C TYR A 199 -8.33 17.40 3.15
N ASN A 200 -8.75 17.26 4.41
CA ASN A 200 -9.75 18.11 5.03
C ASN A 200 -9.41 18.27 6.52
N ALA A 201 -9.50 19.49 7.04
CA ALA A 201 -9.20 19.76 8.44
C ALA A 201 -10.20 19.10 9.41
N ASP A 202 -11.38 18.77 8.94
CA ASP A 202 -12.42 18.04 9.69
C ASP A 202 -12.88 16.80 8.90
N PRO A 203 -12.02 15.75 8.81
CA PRO A 203 -12.27 14.60 7.96
C PRO A 203 -13.48 13.77 8.42
N LEU A 204 -13.82 13.78 9.70
CA LEU A 204 -14.95 13.02 10.23
C LEU A 204 -16.29 13.58 9.74
N ASN A 205 -16.41 14.90 9.63
CA ASN A 205 -17.60 15.55 9.10
C ASN A 205 -17.60 15.65 7.58
N ALA A 206 -16.42 15.81 6.95
CA ALA A 206 -16.30 15.87 5.49
C ALA A 206 -16.65 14.53 4.83
N TYR A 207 -16.26 13.42 5.45
CA TYR A 207 -16.43 12.06 4.92
C TYR A 207 -17.32 11.23 5.85
N LYS A 208 -18.64 11.29 5.65
CA LYS A 208 -19.62 10.64 6.54
C LYS A 208 -19.69 9.12 6.36
N SER A 209 -19.38 8.60 5.17
CA SER A 209 -19.42 7.16 4.86
C SER A 209 -18.21 6.75 4.03
N LEU A 210 -17.97 5.44 3.97
CA LEU A 210 -16.98 4.82 3.09
C LEU A 210 -17.27 5.16 1.62
N ASP A 211 -18.51 5.01 1.17
CA ASP A 211 -18.89 5.32 -0.22
C ASP A 211 -18.69 6.80 -0.57
N ASN A 212 -18.89 7.69 0.41
CA ASN A 212 -18.69 9.13 0.19
C ASN A 212 -17.21 9.47 -0.05
N VAL A 213 -16.29 8.91 0.76
CA VAL A 213 -14.85 9.14 0.54
C VAL A 213 -14.37 8.47 -0.73
N TRP A 214 -14.83 7.25 -1.03
CA TRP A 214 -14.47 6.55 -2.26
C TRP A 214 -14.94 7.27 -3.52
N SER A 215 -16.15 7.81 -3.52
CA SER A 215 -16.66 8.62 -4.63
C SER A 215 -15.77 9.84 -4.91
N LYS A 216 -15.34 10.56 -3.86
CA LYS A 216 -14.41 11.67 -4.02
C LYS A 216 -13.02 11.19 -4.46
N PHE A 217 -12.52 10.10 -3.89
CA PHE A 217 -11.22 9.52 -4.22
C PHE A 217 -11.14 9.14 -5.71
N GLN A 218 -12.11 8.39 -6.22
CA GLN A 218 -12.16 8.03 -7.64
C GLN A 218 -12.26 9.26 -8.55
N ASN A 219 -13.02 10.28 -8.11
CA ASN A 219 -13.14 11.52 -8.90
C ASN A 219 -11.82 12.30 -8.98
N LEU A 220 -10.91 12.18 -8.01
CA LEU A 220 -9.58 12.81 -8.10
C LEU A 220 -8.82 12.31 -9.33
N PHE A 221 -8.82 11.01 -9.61
CA PHE A 221 -8.17 10.45 -10.80
C PHE A 221 -8.77 10.99 -12.09
N VAL A 222 -10.11 11.08 -12.15
CA VAL A 222 -10.82 11.62 -13.34
C VAL A 222 -10.49 13.08 -13.57
N CYS A 223 -10.44 13.90 -12.52
CA CYS A 223 -10.13 15.33 -12.63
C CYS A 223 -8.64 15.58 -12.90
N LEU A 224 -7.76 14.72 -12.38
CA LEU A 224 -6.31 14.85 -12.51
C LEU A 224 -5.81 14.43 -13.90
N ALA A 225 -6.40 13.38 -14.47
CA ALA A 225 -5.94 12.79 -15.72
C ALA A 225 -5.74 13.84 -16.84
N PRO A 226 -6.68 14.74 -17.15
CA PRO A 226 -6.50 15.72 -18.23
C PRO A 226 -5.32 16.69 -18.02
N LEU A 227 -4.91 16.92 -16.77
CA LEU A 227 -3.78 17.78 -16.44
C LEU A 227 -2.45 17.05 -16.61
N ILE A 228 -2.36 15.78 -16.21
CA ILE A 228 -1.08 15.06 -16.20
C ILE A 228 -0.84 14.20 -17.45
N THR A 229 -1.87 13.87 -18.25
CA THR A 229 -1.72 13.02 -19.44
C THR A 229 -1.17 13.73 -20.68
N TYR A 230 -0.81 15.00 -20.59
CA TYR A 230 0.05 15.63 -21.59
C TYR A 230 1.47 15.06 -21.50
N ALA A 231 2.00 14.48 -22.57
CA ALA A 231 3.20 13.66 -22.56
C ALA A 231 4.43 14.30 -21.88
N PRO A 232 4.73 15.61 -22.06
CA PRO A 232 5.81 16.27 -21.32
C PRO A 232 5.55 16.32 -19.80
N VAL A 233 4.29 16.59 -19.38
CA VAL A 233 3.89 16.59 -17.96
C VAL A 233 3.99 15.18 -17.38
N TRP A 234 3.49 14.17 -18.12
CA TRP A 234 3.55 12.77 -17.73
C TRP A 234 4.96 12.30 -17.41
N ARG A 235 5.90 12.60 -18.31
CA ARG A 235 7.32 12.29 -18.14
C ARG A 235 7.93 13.01 -16.93
N GLN A 236 7.71 14.33 -16.83
CA GLN A 236 8.26 15.13 -15.74
C GLN A 236 7.69 14.75 -14.39
N TYR A 237 6.36 14.55 -14.31
CA TYR A 237 5.69 14.11 -13.08
C TYR A 237 6.26 12.78 -12.58
N TYR A 238 6.46 11.81 -13.50
CA TYR A 238 7.04 10.52 -13.12
C TYR A 238 8.49 10.67 -12.64
N HIS A 239 9.32 11.44 -13.35
CA HIS A 239 10.70 11.72 -12.92
C HIS A 239 10.76 12.32 -11.51
N ASP A 240 9.99 13.38 -11.29
CA ASP A 240 9.98 14.10 -10.02
C ASP A 240 9.37 13.26 -8.88
N SER A 241 8.42 12.39 -9.20
CA SER A 241 7.91 11.39 -8.26
C SER A 241 9.00 10.42 -7.83
N LEU A 242 9.77 9.86 -8.76
CA LEU A 242 10.95 9.01 -8.41
C LEU A 242 11.93 9.76 -7.50
N LYS A 243 12.13 11.07 -7.76
CA LYS A 243 13.01 11.88 -6.91
C LYS A 243 12.47 12.04 -5.49
N GLN A 244 11.16 12.23 -5.33
CA GLN A 244 10.55 12.30 -3.99
C GLN A 244 10.65 10.98 -3.23
N PHE A 245 10.45 9.83 -3.91
CA PHE A 245 10.66 8.51 -3.31
C PHE A 245 12.12 8.31 -2.89
N TYR A 246 13.06 8.63 -3.75
CA TYR A 246 14.49 8.56 -3.46
C TYR A 246 14.89 9.44 -2.27
N ASP A 247 14.37 10.68 -2.19
CA ASP A 247 14.64 11.61 -1.08
C ASP A 247 14.02 11.15 0.25
N ASP A 248 12.97 10.34 0.21
CA ASP A 248 12.39 9.67 1.38
C ASP A 248 13.09 8.33 1.69
N HIS A 249 14.26 8.09 1.10
CA HIS A 249 15.08 6.88 1.25
C HIS A 249 14.37 5.58 0.83
N VAL A 250 13.51 5.67 -0.20
CA VAL A 250 12.97 4.53 -0.94
C VAL A 250 13.87 4.26 -2.13
N GLN A 251 14.44 3.07 -2.23
CA GLN A 251 15.45 2.74 -3.22
C GLN A 251 14.90 1.90 -4.39
N TYR A 252 13.68 1.37 -4.26
CA TYR A 252 13.02 0.54 -5.26
C TYR A 252 11.51 0.82 -5.26
N LEU A 253 10.89 0.76 -6.43
CA LEU A 253 9.45 1.02 -6.58
C LEU A 253 8.79 -0.04 -7.48
N GLU A 254 7.69 -0.60 -7.03
CA GLU A 254 6.71 -1.26 -7.90
C GLU A 254 5.41 -0.49 -7.83
N PHE A 255 4.99 0.05 -8.96
CA PHE A 255 3.77 0.84 -9.01
C PHE A 255 2.78 0.28 -10.03
N ARG A 256 1.52 0.52 -9.75
CA ARG A 256 0.37 0.16 -10.56
C ARG A 256 0.01 1.31 -11.48
N GLY A 257 -0.30 1.01 -12.73
CA GLY A 257 -0.77 2.00 -13.68
C GLY A 257 -1.89 1.48 -14.56
N VAL A 258 -2.85 2.37 -14.81
CA VAL A 258 -4.02 2.08 -15.66
C VAL A 258 -3.75 2.33 -17.14
N LEU A 259 -2.62 3.00 -17.47
CA LEU A 259 -2.24 3.44 -18.82
C LEU A 259 -3.33 4.30 -19.49
N PRO A 260 -3.59 5.50 -18.97
CA PRO A 260 -4.57 6.40 -19.54
C PRO A 260 -4.13 6.90 -20.93
N GLU A 261 -5.02 7.54 -21.67
CA GLU A 261 -4.71 8.13 -22.96
C GLU A 261 -3.76 9.33 -22.80
N VAL A 262 -2.47 9.10 -23.04
CA VAL A 262 -1.42 10.14 -23.05
C VAL A 262 -1.34 10.73 -24.44
N TYR A 263 -1.20 12.06 -24.54
CA TYR A 263 -1.21 12.80 -25.82
C TYR A 263 -0.16 13.90 -25.85
N ASP A 264 0.11 14.42 -27.07
CA ASP A 264 0.90 15.64 -27.28
C ASP A 264 0.13 16.72 -28.06
N LEU A 265 0.75 17.90 -28.21
CA LEU A 265 0.12 19.01 -28.91
C LEU A 265 0.14 18.86 -30.44
N ASP A 266 0.83 17.86 -30.98
CA ASP A 266 0.85 17.54 -32.41
C ASP A 266 -0.24 16.54 -32.79
N GLY A 267 -1.09 16.19 -31.83
CA GLY A 267 -2.24 15.27 -31.99
C GLY A 267 -1.86 13.80 -31.93
N LYS A 268 -0.65 13.46 -31.50
CA LYS A 268 -0.26 12.09 -31.25
C LYS A 268 -0.92 11.61 -29.96
N VAL A 269 -1.52 10.41 -30.02
CA VAL A 269 -1.98 9.64 -28.85
C VAL A 269 -1.04 8.45 -28.69
N TYR A 270 -0.53 8.27 -27.49
CA TYR A 270 0.44 7.25 -27.17
C TYR A 270 -0.24 5.91 -26.88
N SER A 271 0.24 4.84 -27.49
CA SER A 271 -0.18 3.47 -27.17
C SER A 271 0.27 3.05 -25.77
N ALA A 272 -0.35 2.01 -25.22
CA ALA A 272 0.06 1.44 -23.94
C ALA A 272 1.56 1.07 -23.89
N GLU A 273 2.06 0.52 -24.99
CA GLU A 273 3.47 0.15 -25.13
C GLU A 273 4.41 1.38 -25.19
N GLU A 274 3.96 2.49 -25.75
CA GLU A 274 4.73 3.75 -25.76
C GLU A 274 4.73 4.41 -24.37
N ILE A 275 3.62 4.34 -23.63
CA ILE A 275 3.56 4.86 -22.25
C ILE A 275 4.51 4.06 -21.33
N VAL A 276 4.48 2.73 -21.42
CA VAL A 276 5.42 1.90 -20.64
C VAL A 276 6.87 2.13 -21.07
N GLN A 277 7.11 2.43 -22.37
CA GLN A 277 8.43 2.80 -22.85
C GLN A 277 8.91 4.13 -22.22
N LEU A 278 8.03 5.12 -22.05
CA LEU A 278 8.36 6.36 -21.35
C LEU A 278 8.78 6.11 -19.90
N TYR A 279 8.05 5.26 -19.17
CA TYR A 279 8.41 4.87 -17.81
C TYR A 279 9.77 4.17 -17.75
N TYR A 280 10.02 3.25 -18.67
CA TYR A 280 11.27 2.52 -18.74
C TYR A 280 12.47 3.46 -19.01
N GLU A 281 12.37 4.31 -20.03
CA GLU A 281 13.42 5.25 -20.39
C GLU A 281 13.75 6.22 -19.26
N GLU A 282 12.72 6.76 -18.62
CA GLU A 282 12.89 7.69 -17.51
C GLU A 282 13.50 7.01 -16.27
N THR A 283 13.10 5.74 -16.01
CA THR A 283 13.72 4.94 -14.96
C THR A 283 15.22 4.73 -15.20
N GLU A 284 15.62 4.39 -16.42
CA GLU A 284 17.03 4.17 -16.75
C GLU A 284 17.85 5.47 -16.68
N GLN A 285 17.28 6.60 -17.08
CA GLN A 285 17.90 7.91 -16.91
C GLN A 285 18.06 8.26 -15.43
N PHE A 286 17.04 7.98 -14.61
CA PHE A 286 17.08 8.20 -13.18
C PHE A 286 18.16 7.35 -12.49
N LYS A 287 18.25 6.05 -12.83
CA LYS A 287 19.29 5.13 -12.34
C LYS A 287 20.71 5.58 -12.73
N ALA A 288 20.87 6.08 -13.94
CA ALA A 288 22.16 6.63 -14.39
C ALA A 288 22.61 7.84 -13.57
N LYS A 289 21.65 8.66 -13.13
CA LYS A 289 21.90 9.86 -12.29
C LYS A 289 22.08 9.51 -10.81
N TYR A 290 21.37 8.48 -10.33
CA TYR A 290 21.37 8.01 -8.94
C TYR A 290 21.74 6.52 -8.86
N PRO A 291 23.04 6.16 -8.90
CA PRO A 291 23.48 4.76 -9.03
C PRO A 291 23.13 3.84 -7.86
N ASP A 292 22.82 4.40 -6.70
CA ASP A 292 22.35 3.68 -5.50
C ASP A 292 20.83 3.42 -5.54
N PHE A 293 20.09 4.04 -6.45
CA PHE A 293 18.70 3.67 -6.73
C PHE A 293 18.67 2.30 -7.43
N ILE A 294 17.88 1.38 -6.87
CA ILE A 294 17.82 -0.01 -7.33
C ILE A 294 17.08 -0.11 -8.65
N GLY A 295 15.90 0.52 -8.74
CA GLY A 295 15.11 0.54 -9.96
C GLY A 295 13.60 0.55 -9.74
N VAL A 296 12.88 0.29 -10.81
CA VAL A 296 11.41 0.27 -10.84
C VAL A 296 10.93 -0.94 -11.63
N LYS A 297 9.78 -1.50 -11.23
CA LYS A 297 8.98 -2.40 -12.08
C LYS A 297 7.52 -1.92 -12.12
N PHE A 298 6.88 -2.15 -13.24
CA PHE A 298 5.53 -1.72 -13.54
C PHE A 298 4.53 -2.87 -13.39
N ILE A 299 3.37 -2.63 -12.77
CA ILE A 299 2.25 -3.56 -12.69
C ILE A 299 1.11 -2.96 -13.53
N TYR A 300 0.68 -3.64 -14.59
CA TYR A 300 -0.48 -3.19 -15.34
C TYR A 300 -1.76 -3.48 -14.55
N ALA A 301 -2.50 -2.45 -14.22
CA ALA A 301 -3.59 -2.53 -13.26
C ALA A 301 -4.85 -1.80 -13.74
N PRO A 302 -5.58 -2.34 -14.73
CA PRO A 302 -6.83 -1.73 -15.20
C PRO A 302 -7.96 -1.84 -14.17
N GLY A 303 -9.02 -1.02 -14.36
CA GLY A 303 -10.18 -1.00 -13.48
C GLY A 303 -11.01 -2.28 -13.50
N ARG A 304 -11.50 -2.70 -12.34
CA ARG A 304 -12.37 -3.88 -12.15
C ARG A 304 -13.83 -3.71 -12.61
N TYR A 305 -14.12 -2.62 -13.31
CA TYR A 305 -15.49 -2.36 -13.82
C TYR A 305 -15.66 -2.73 -15.30
N ALA A 306 -14.61 -3.23 -15.95
CA ALA A 306 -14.62 -3.60 -17.35
C ALA A 306 -15.65 -4.70 -17.67
N THR A 307 -16.34 -4.58 -18.79
CA THR A 307 -17.15 -5.66 -19.38
C THR A 307 -16.25 -6.82 -19.81
N ASP A 308 -16.83 -7.98 -20.15
CA ASP A 308 -16.03 -9.13 -20.59
C ASP A 308 -15.26 -8.85 -21.90
N GLU A 309 -15.87 -8.08 -22.81
CA GLU A 309 -15.24 -7.69 -24.08
C GLU A 309 -14.07 -6.69 -23.87
N GLU A 310 -14.29 -5.70 -23.00
CA GLU A 310 -13.23 -4.77 -22.61
C GLU A 310 -12.11 -5.49 -21.87
N PHE A 311 -12.48 -6.40 -20.97
CA PHE A 311 -11.50 -7.17 -20.21
C PHE A 311 -10.60 -8.02 -21.11
N GLN A 312 -11.16 -8.64 -22.15
CA GLN A 312 -10.33 -9.37 -23.13
C GLN A 312 -9.30 -8.46 -23.80
N LYS A 313 -9.65 -7.23 -24.18
CA LYS A 313 -8.70 -6.26 -24.75
C LYS A 313 -7.59 -5.88 -23.75
N LEU A 314 -7.93 -5.76 -22.46
CA LEU A 314 -6.96 -5.51 -21.40
C LEU A 314 -5.98 -6.68 -21.23
N LEU A 315 -6.45 -7.93 -21.32
CA LEU A 315 -5.58 -9.11 -21.30
C LEU A 315 -4.68 -9.20 -22.54
N ASP A 316 -5.19 -8.83 -23.71
CA ASP A 316 -4.39 -8.76 -24.94
C ASP A 316 -3.27 -7.69 -24.79
N THR A 317 -3.58 -6.55 -24.19
CA THR A 317 -2.59 -5.52 -23.84
C THR A 317 -1.56 -6.08 -22.85
N THR A 318 -1.99 -6.78 -21.79
CA THR A 318 -1.09 -7.45 -20.84
C THR A 318 -0.11 -8.38 -21.54
N ASN A 319 -0.59 -9.20 -22.49
CA ASN A 319 0.26 -10.11 -23.26
C ASN A 319 1.29 -9.37 -24.15
N ARG A 320 0.89 -8.25 -24.78
CA ARG A 320 1.81 -7.43 -25.58
C ARG A 320 2.87 -6.77 -24.71
N LEU A 321 2.47 -6.20 -23.57
CA LEU A 321 3.39 -5.59 -22.60
C LEU A 321 4.36 -6.62 -22.03
N HIS A 322 3.90 -7.81 -21.66
CA HIS A 322 4.74 -8.88 -21.16
C HIS A 322 5.80 -9.33 -22.18
N LYS A 323 5.42 -9.41 -23.46
CA LYS A 323 6.35 -9.73 -24.54
C LYS A 323 7.41 -8.64 -24.76
N LYS A 324 6.99 -7.37 -24.71
CA LYS A 324 7.86 -6.23 -25.03
C LYS A 324 8.76 -5.84 -23.86
N PHE A 325 8.29 -5.97 -22.62
CA PHE A 325 8.96 -5.53 -21.40
C PHE A 325 9.08 -6.65 -20.34
N PRO A 326 9.67 -7.81 -20.67
CA PRO A 326 9.65 -8.99 -19.78
C PRO A 326 10.34 -8.76 -18.44
N ASN A 327 11.29 -7.82 -18.35
CA ASN A 327 12.03 -7.52 -17.13
C ASN A 327 11.49 -6.27 -16.41
N PHE A 328 10.66 -5.45 -17.06
CA PHE A 328 10.09 -4.22 -16.48
C PHE A 328 8.64 -4.42 -16.04
N LEU A 329 7.84 -5.19 -16.79
CA LEU A 329 6.49 -5.57 -16.37
C LEU A 329 6.58 -6.61 -15.24
N ALA A 330 6.25 -6.20 -14.02
CA ALA A 330 6.17 -7.10 -12.86
C ALA A 330 5.01 -8.09 -12.97
N GLY A 331 3.86 -7.63 -13.46
CA GLY A 331 2.66 -8.45 -13.60
C GLY A 331 1.37 -7.65 -13.78
N PHE A 332 0.27 -8.22 -13.29
CA PHE A 332 -1.09 -7.74 -13.50
C PHE A 332 -1.87 -7.61 -12.19
N ASP A 333 -2.74 -6.61 -12.12
CA ASP A 333 -3.69 -6.38 -11.02
C ASP A 333 -5.04 -5.84 -11.55
N LEU A 334 -6.02 -5.69 -10.68
CA LEU A 334 -7.31 -5.05 -10.93
C LEU A 334 -7.60 -4.03 -9.83
N VAL A 335 -7.79 -2.77 -10.21
CA VAL A 335 -7.96 -1.65 -9.28
C VAL A 335 -9.37 -1.06 -9.25
N GLY A 336 -9.62 -0.18 -8.29
CA GLY A 336 -10.91 0.46 -8.03
C GLY A 336 -11.63 -0.15 -6.84
N GLN A 337 -12.62 0.57 -6.31
CA GLN A 337 -13.34 0.16 -5.11
C GLN A 337 -13.84 -1.29 -5.22
N GLU A 338 -13.47 -2.11 -4.25
CA GLU A 338 -13.73 -3.54 -4.30
C GLU A 338 -15.21 -3.87 -4.11
N ASP A 339 -15.88 -3.19 -3.17
CA ASP A 339 -17.26 -3.48 -2.78
C ASP A 339 -18.30 -3.41 -3.92
N PRO A 340 -18.36 -2.35 -4.76
CA PRO A 340 -19.27 -2.30 -5.91
C PRO A 340 -18.67 -2.94 -7.17
N GLY A 341 -17.38 -3.27 -7.17
CA GLY A 341 -16.65 -3.80 -8.32
C GLY A 341 -17.00 -5.25 -8.64
N ARG A 342 -16.57 -5.69 -9.82
CA ARG A 342 -16.64 -7.10 -10.20
C ARG A 342 -15.60 -7.91 -9.39
N SER A 343 -16.01 -9.10 -8.96
CA SER A 343 -15.15 -9.99 -8.17
C SER A 343 -14.09 -10.67 -9.03
N LEU A 344 -12.97 -11.08 -8.41
CA LEU A 344 -11.95 -11.90 -9.08
C LEU A 344 -12.52 -13.21 -9.63
N PHE A 345 -13.54 -13.78 -8.97
CA PHE A 345 -14.24 -14.97 -9.44
C PHE A 345 -14.86 -14.77 -10.83
N GLU A 346 -15.44 -13.61 -11.09
CA GLU A 346 -16.03 -13.29 -12.41
C GLU A 346 -14.98 -13.16 -13.51
N PHE A 347 -13.78 -12.70 -13.17
CA PHE A 347 -12.65 -12.57 -14.10
C PHE A 347 -11.83 -13.87 -14.24
N ALA A 348 -11.96 -14.81 -13.30
CA ALA A 348 -11.13 -16.01 -13.24
C ALA A 348 -11.10 -16.84 -14.54
N PRO A 349 -12.24 -17.06 -15.27
CA PRO A 349 -12.21 -17.82 -16.52
C PRO A 349 -11.30 -17.22 -17.60
N ALA A 350 -11.12 -15.90 -17.61
CA ALA A 350 -10.23 -15.19 -18.53
C ALA A 350 -8.80 -15.10 -17.98
N LEU A 351 -8.61 -14.80 -16.69
CA LEU A 351 -7.32 -14.74 -16.03
C LEU A 351 -6.55 -16.06 -16.10
N LEU A 352 -7.23 -17.19 -15.96
CA LEU A 352 -6.63 -18.53 -16.05
C LEU A 352 -6.10 -18.90 -17.44
N LYS A 353 -6.42 -18.10 -18.48
CA LYS A 353 -5.88 -18.26 -19.84
C LYS A 353 -4.58 -17.51 -20.05
N LEU A 354 -4.19 -16.60 -19.15
CA LEU A 354 -2.94 -15.89 -19.26
C LEU A 354 -1.74 -16.84 -19.07
N PRO A 355 -0.61 -16.55 -19.73
CA PRO A 355 0.63 -17.29 -19.50
C PRO A 355 1.03 -17.34 -18.03
N ALA A 356 1.49 -18.49 -17.54
CA ALA A 356 1.94 -18.67 -16.16
C ALA A 356 3.16 -17.80 -15.78
N SER A 357 3.84 -17.21 -16.76
CA SER A 357 4.94 -16.25 -16.55
C SER A 357 4.44 -14.85 -16.14
N ILE A 358 3.16 -14.55 -16.29
CA ILE A 358 2.55 -13.30 -15.83
C ILE A 358 2.17 -13.46 -14.36
N ASN A 359 2.82 -12.72 -13.48
CA ASN A 359 2.50 -12.72 -12.06
C ASN A 359 1.23 -11.91 -11.79
N PHE A 360 0.53 -12.26 -10.71
CA PHE A 360 -0.60 -11.49 -10.18
C PHE A 360 -0.26 -10.83 -8.85
N PHE A 361 -0.78 -9.60 -8.65
CA PHE A 361 -0.59 -8.79 -7.46
C PHE A 361 -1.93 -8.15 -7.03
N PHE A 362 -2.97 -8.97 -6.88
CA PHE A 362 -4.34 -8.50 -6.77
C PHE A 362 -4.63 -7.70 -5.50
N HIS A 363 -5.36 -6.58 -5.68
CA HIS A 363 -6.15 -6.01 -4.59
C HIS A 363 -7.21 -7.02 -4.18
N ALA A 364 -7.19 -7.42 -2.92
CA ALA A 364 -8.17 -8.34 -2.36
C ALA A 364 -8.35 -8.13 -0.86
N GLY A 365 -9.59 -8.09 -0.42
CA GLY A 365 -9.96 -7.88 0.98
C GLY A 365 -9.83 -6.42 1.44
N GLU A 366 -9.87 -5.45 0.54
CA GLU A 366 -9.98 -4.03 0.89
C GLU A 366 -11.43 -3.69 1.21
N THR A 367 -11.98 -4.33 2.23
CA THR A 367 -13.39 -4.24 2.60
C THR A 367 -13.61 -4.41 4.10
N ASN A 368 -14.67 -3.77 4.59
CA ASN A 368 -15.18 -3.99 5.94
C ASN A 368 -16.21 -5.15 5.98
N TRP A 369 -16.72 -5.59 4.83
CA TRP A 369 -17.71 -6.65 4.78
C TRP A 369 -17.11 -8.03 5.06
N TYR A 370 -17.93 -8.93 5.60
CA TYR A 370 -17.58 -10.31 5.85
C TYR A 370 -18.63 -11.25 5.25
N GLY A 371 -18.17 -12.21 4.45
CA GLY A 371 -19.02 -13.18 3.78
C GLY A 371 -19.78 -12.64 2.56
N MET A 372 -19.54 -11.41 2.15
CA MET A 372 -20.07 -10.85 0.91
C MET A 372 -19.19 -11.27 -0.28
N LYS A 373 -19.69 -11.07 -1.51
CA LYS A 373 -19.05 -11.48 -2.76
C LYS A 373 -17.60 -10.97 -2.89
N THR A 374 -17.37 -9.70 -2.57
CA THR A 374 -16.06 -9.06 -2.67
C THR A 374 -15.07 -9.54 -1.62
N ASP A 375 -15.54 -9.85 -0.42
CA ASP A 375 -14.73 -10.44 0.64
C ASP A 375 -14.11 -11.81 0.23
N GLN A 376 -14.77 -12.55 -0.68
CA GLN A 376 -14.25 -13.79 -1.23
C GLN A 376 -13.09 -13.60 -2.22
N ASN A 377 -12.82 -12.38 -2.70
CA ASN A 377 -11.65 -12.09 -3.53
C ASN A 377 -10.33 -12.55 -2.88
N LEU A 378 -10.25 -12.59 -1.54
CA LEU A 378 -9.10 -13.14 -0.83
C LEU A 378 -8.88 -14.64 -1.14
N VAL A 379 -9.95 -15.40 -1.27
CA VAL A 379 -9.89 -16.83 -1.65
C VAL A 379 -9.44 -16.95 -3.10
N ASP A 380 -10.05 -16.15 -3.98
CA ASP A 380 -9.78 -16.18 -5.42
C ASP A 380 -8.35 -15.75 -5.73
N ALA A 381 -7.85 -14.70 -5.08
CA ALA A 381 -6.46 -14.27 -5.21
C ALA A 381 -5.46 -15.39 -4.88
N VAL A 382 -5.68 -16.10 -3.76
CA VAL A 382 -4.84 -17.24 -3.36
C VAL A 382 -4.93 -18.40 -4.36
N LEU A 383 -6.13 -18.70 -4.87
CA LEU A 383 -6.35 -19.79 -5.84
C LEU A 383 -5.81 -19.45 -7.23
N LEU A 384 -5.88 -18.20 -7.66
CA LEU A 384 -5.28 -17.71 -8.90
C LEU A 384 -3.75 -17.62 -8.83
N GLY A 385 -3.16 -17.81 -7.64
CA GLY A 385 -1.71 -17.86 -7.47
C GLY A 385 -1.05 -16.49 -7.38
N THR A 386 -1.73 -15.50 -6.80
CA THR A 386 -1.16 -14.17 -6.55
C THR A 386 0.16 -14.27 -5.78
N LYS A 387 1.12 -13.43 -6.12
CA LYS A 387 2.41 -13.35 -5.41
C LYS A 387 2.31 -12.48 -4.16
N ARG A 388 1.53 -11.42 -4.24
CA ARG A 388 1.21 -10.52 -3.13
C ARG A 388 -0.26 -10.17 -3.19
N ILE A 389 -0.82 -9.76 -2.05
CA ILE A 389 -2.19 -9.29 -1.89
C ILE A 389 -2.15 -7.82 -1.49
N GLY A 390 -2.72 -6.96 -2.34
CA GLY A 390 -2.93 -5.55 -2.02
C GLY A 390 -3.92 -5.40 -0.86
N HIS A 391 -3.57 -4.63 0.15
CA HIS A 391 -4.27 -4.39 1.41
C HIS A 391 -4.50 -5.63 2.28
N GLY A 392 -5.23 -6.65 1.81
CA GLY A 392 -5.55 -7.82 2.61
C GLY A 392 -6.23 -7.50 3.95
N PHE A 393 -6.90 -6.33 4.05
CA PHE A 393 -7.43 -5.79 5.31
C PHE A 393 -8.39 -6.76 6.02
N ALA A 394 -9.27 -7.42 5.25
CA ALA A 394 -10.24 -8.37 5.77
C ALA A 394 -9.66 -9.77 6.08
N VAL A 395 -8.37 -10.02 5.84
CA VAL A 395 -7.77 -11.38 5.86
C VAL A 395 -7.93 -12.10 7.20
N LEU A 396 -7.97 -11.37 8.32
CA LEU A 396 -8.15 -11.96 9.65
C LEU A 396 -9.52 -12.63 9.84
N LYS A 397 -10.49 -12.30 9.00
CA LYS A 397 -11.81 -12.94 8.98
C LYS A 397 -11.79 -14.32 8.31
N HIS A 398 -10.68 -14.68 7.63
CA HIS A 398 -10.51 -15.89 6.84
C HIS A 398 -9.37 -16.79 7.34
N PRO A 399 -9.53 -17.55 8.44
CA PRO A 399 -8.44 -18.33 9.06
C PRO A 399 -7.78 -19.35 8.14
N LYS A 400 -8.52 -19.91 7.17
CA LYS A 400 -7.94 -20.83 6.18
C LYS A 400 -7.08 -20.11 5.15
N VAL A 401 -7.56 -18.97 4.63
CA VAL A 401 -6.80 -18.11 3.72
C VAL A 401 -5.52 -17.65 4.40
N LEU A 402 -5.61 -17.20 5.65
CA LEU A 402 -4.48 -16.75 6.45
C LEU A 402 -3.41 -17.84 6.61
N LYS A 403 -3.81 -19.10 6.86
CA LYS A 403 -2.88 -20.24 6.90
C LYS A 403 -2.21 -20.49 5.54
N GLU A 404 -2.96 -20.40 4.44
CA GLU A 404 -2.41 -20.58 3.08
C GLU A 404 -1.44 -19.45 2.71
N ILE A 405 -1.72 -18.21 3.07
CA ILE A 405 -0.84 -17.05 2.91
C ILE A 405 0.51 -17.35 3.58
N LYS A 406 0.51 -17.73 4.86
CA LYS A 406 1.74 -18.06 5.60
C LYS A 406 2.48 -19.27 4.99
N ARG A 407 1.75 -20.32 4.63
CA ARG A 407 2.33 -21.54 4.02
C ARG A 407 2.94 -21.30 2.64
N ARG A 408 2.30 -20.49 1.80
CA ARG A 408 2.75 -20.18 0.43
C ARG A 408 3.68 -18.98 0.37
N GLN A 409 3.91 -18.29 1.49
CA GLN A 409 4.69 -17.05 1.55
C GLN A 409 4.13 -15.97 0.62
N ILE A 410 2.79 -15.83 0.56
CA ILE A 410 2.14 -14.74 -0.16
C ILE A 410 2.26 -13.49 0.71
N CYS A 411 2.90 -12.45 0.21
CA CYS A 411 3.11 -11.23 0.97
C CYS A 411 1.85 -10.34 0.96
N ILE A 412 1.52 -9.74 2.12
CA ILE A 412 0.44 -8.75 2.23
C ILE A 412 1.06 -7.36 2.17
N GLU A 413 0.54 -6.52 1.28
CA GLU A 413 0.95 -5.12 1.09
C GLU A 413 0.06 -4.23 1.97
N ILE A 414 0.59 -3.84 3.13
CA ILE A 414 -0.13 -3.05 4.13
C ILE A 414 0.01 -1.58 3.82
N ASN A 415 -1.11 -0.86 3.69
CA ASN A 415 -1.19 0.56 3.39
C ASN A 415 -1.92 1.30 4.54
N PRO A 416 -1.26 1.58 5.66
CA PRO A 416 -1.92 2.04 6.89
C PRO A 416 -2.72 3.33 6.72
N ILE A 417 -2.13 4.33 6.06
CA ILE A 417 -2.75 5.65 5.88
C ILE A 417 -3.94 5.54 4.93
N SER A 418 -3.79 4.84 3.80
CA SER A 418 -4.90 4.56 2.89
C SER A 418 -6.08 3.90 3.61
N ASN A 419 -5.81 2.85 4.40
CA ASN A 419 -6.84 2.14 5.14
C ASN A 419 -7.59 3.05 6.13
N GLN A 420 -6.93 4.08 6.68
CA GLN A 420 -7.58 5.06 7.53
C GLN A 420 -8.37 6.10 6.71
N VAL A 421 -7.76 6.68 5.69
CA VAL A 421 -8.38 7.72 4.85
C VAL A 421 -9.61 7.18 4.14
N LEU A 422 -9.56 5.94 3.64
CA LEU A 422 -10.67 5.25 2.99
C LEU A 422 -11.63 4.55 3.99
N LYS A 423 -11.50 4.85 5.29
CA LYS A 423 -12.44 4.49 6.37
C LYS A 423 -12.56 2.98 6.65
N LEU A 424 -11.54 2.19 6.36
CA LEU A 424 -11.47 0.81 6.81
C LEU A 424 -11.13 0.73 8.31
N VAL A 425 -10.26 1.63 8.79
CA VAL A 425 -9.90 1.77 10.20
C VAL A 425 -9.91 3.24 10.61
N GLN A 426 -10.26 3.55 11.84
CA GLN A 426 -10.21 4.93 12.37
C GLN A 426 -8.97 5.15 13.24
N ASP A 427 -8.69 4.23 14.12
CA ASP A 427 -7.57 4.24 15.06
C ASP A 427 -6.60 3.14 14.64
N GLN A 428 -5.35 3.51 14.32
CA GLN A 428 -4.35 2.58 13.81
C GLN A 428 -3.97 1.47 14.81
N ARG A 429 -4.26 1.66 16.12
CA ARG A 429 -4.09 0.61 17.13
C ARG A 429 -5.03 -0.58 16.92
N ASN A 430 -6.11 -0.39 16.14
CA ASN A 430 -7.07 -1.44 15.77
C ASN A 430 -6.82 -2.03 14.38
N HIS A 431 -5.70 -1.66 13.74
CA HIS A 431 -5.39 -2.16 12.40
C HIS A 431 -5.12 -3.68 12.44
N PRO A 432 -5.71 -4.48 11.53
CA PRO A 432 -5.54 -5.95 11.52
C PRO A 432 -4.09 -6.40 11.34
N ALA A 433 -3.23 -5.58 10.76
CA ALA A 433 -1.80 -5.88 10.61
C ALA A 433 -1.07 -6.11 11.95
N ALA A 434 -1.63 -5.69 13.09
CA ALA A 434 -1.06 -5.99 14.40
C ALA A 434 -0.89 -7.50 14.62
N LEU A 435 -1.87 -8.31 14.19
CA LEU A 435 -1.75 -9.78 14.24
C LEU A 435 -0.67 -10.29 13.28
N LEU A 436 -0.60 -9.72 12.08
CA LEU A 436 0.40 -10.13 11.09
C LEU A 436 1.82 -9.85 11.59
N PHE A 437 2.03 -8.73 12.29
CA PHE A 437 3.31 -8.39 12.92
C PHE A 437 3.63 -9.25 14.14
N SER A 438 2.61 -9.64 14.91
CA SER A 438 2.80 -10.45 16.12
C SER A 438 3.10 -11.93 15.83
N ASP A 439 2.77 -12.44 14.65
CA ASP A 439 2.98 -13.84 14.26
C ASP A 439 3.83 -13.97 12.97
N ASN A 440 4.73 -13.02 12.72
CA ASN A 440 5.73 -13.06 11.65
C ASN A 440 5.17 -13.51 10.30
N TYR A 441 4.10 -12.86 9.83
CA TYR A 441 3.57 -13.07 8.49
C TYR A 441 4.43 -12.37 7.43
N PRO A 442 4.43 -12.87 6.19
CA PRO A 442 5.05 -12.17 5.06
C PRO A 442 4.27 -10.86 4.77
N VAL A 443 4.87 -9.74 5.12
CA VAL A 443 4.25 -8.42 4.98
C VAL A 443 5.26 -7.38 4.52
N VAL A 444 4.77 -6.38 3.80
CA VAL A 444 5.45 -5.12 3.49
C VAL A 444 4.54 -3.96 3.85
N VAL A 445 5.13 -2.81 4.14
CA VAL A 445 4.40 -1.55 4.31
C VAL A 445 4.62 -0.71 3.07
N SER A 446 3.54 -0.17 2.52
CA SER A 446 3.53 0.68 1.34
C SER A 446 2.62 1.89 1.55
N SER A 447 2.54 2.78 0.58
CA SER A 447 1.90 4.09 0.74
C SER A 447 0.64 4.31 -0.09
N ASP A 448 0.39 3.42 -1.08
CA ASP A 448 -0.76 3.49 -1.98
C ASP A 448 -0.77 4.79 -2.81
N ASP A 449 -1.51 5.82 -2.40
CA ASP A 449 -1.68 7.10 -3.12
C ASP A 449 -1.22 8.30 -2.26
N PRO A 450 0.06 8.42 -1.90
CA PRO A 450 0.56 9.39 -0.93
C PRO A 450 0.25 10.85 -1.30
N SER A 451 0.16 11.17 -2.59
CA SER A 451 -0.22 12.50 -3.09
C SER A 451 -1.57 12.95 -2.54
N PHE A 452 -2.57 12.07 -2.57
CA PHE A 452 -3.94 12.43 -2.24
C PHE A 452 -4.19 12.66 -0.76
N TRP A 453 -3.35 12.13 0.11
CA TRP A 453 -3.42 12.38 1.56
C TRP A 453 -2.26 13.19 2.12
N ARG A 454 -1.48 13.81 1.23
CA ARG A 454 -0.37 14.70 1.59
C ARG A 454 0.67 14.05 2.50
N SER A 455 0.88 12.75 2.35
CA SER A 455 1.93 12.04 3.07
C SER A 455 3.25 12.05 2.28
N THR A 456 4.34 11.69 2.95
CA THR A 456 5.59 11.35 2.28
C THR A 456 5.44 10.01 1.55
N PRO A 457 6.33 9.71 0.60
CA PRO A 457 6.30 8.45 -0.14
C PRO A 457 6.22 7.17 0.71
N LEU A 458 6.83 7.14 1.93
CA LEU A 458 6.74 5.97 2.81
C LEU A 458 6.97 6.27 4.30
N SER A 459 7.63 7.39 4.67
CA SER A 459 8.00 7.65 6.06
C SER A 459 6.81 7.73 7.01
N HIS A 460 5.68 8.29 6.56
CA HIS A 460 4.47 8.36 7.38
C HIS A 460 3.89 6.98 7.67
N ASP A 461 3.81 6.11 6.66
CA ASP A 461 3.30 4.75 6.82
C ASP A 461 4.21 3.90 7.71
N PHE A 462 5.52 4.02 7.56
CA PHE A 462 6.51 3.38 8.45
C PHE A 462 6.36 3.85 9.91
N TYR A 463 6.15 5.14 10.13
CA TYR A 463 5.91 5.67 11.48
C TYR A 463 4.62 5.11 12.07
N VAL A 464 3.53 5.12 11.32
CA VAL A 464 2.24 4.58 11.76
C VAL A 464 2.35 3.08 12.05
N ALA A 465 3.01 2.33 11.18
CA ALA A 465 3.25 0.91 11.37
C ALA A 465 4.06 0.64 12.64
N PHE A 466 5.12 1.43 12.89
CA PHE A 466 6.02 1.26 14.02
C PHE A 466 5.44 1.70 15.37
N THR A 467 4.72 2.82 15.40
CA THR A 467 4.22 3.41 16.66
C THR A 467 2.77 3.02 16.97
N GLY A 468 1.93 2.84 15.92
CA GLY A 468 0.49 2.62 16.07
C GLY A 468 0.08 1.15 15.99
N ILE A 469 0.65 0.40 15.04
CA ILE A 469 0.23 -0.98 14.75
C ILE A 469 1.10 -1.99 15.51
N ALA A 470 2.41 -1.77 15.53
CA ALA A 470 3.36 -2.67 16.16
C ALA A 470 3.26 -2.64 17.69
N SER A 471 3.60 -3.77 18.32
CA SER A 471 3.73 -3.86 19.78
C SER A 471 4.72 -2.83 20.32
N ALA A 472 4.50 -2.37 21.56
CA ALA A 472 5.46 -1.52 22.29
C ALA A 472 6.86 -2.17 22.39
N LYS A 473 6.96 -3.49 22.29
CA LYS A 473 8.22 -4.24 22.33
C LYS A 473 8.93 -4.37 20.97
N GLN A 474 8.22 -4.18 19.86
CA GLN A 474 8.83 -4.24 18.54
C GLN A 474 9.68 -2.99 18.31
N ASP A 475 10.93 -3.21 17.97
CA ASP A 475 12.00 -2.22 17.96
C ASP A 475 12.58 -2.01 16.54
N LEU A 476 13.78 -1.44 16.42
CA LEU A 476 14.44 -1.20 15.13
C LEU A 476 14.51 -2.44 14.22
N ARG A 477 14.50 -3.64 14.82
CA ARG A 477 14.48 -4.92 14.06
C ARG A 477 13.24 -5.05 13.20
N LEU A 478 12.09 -4.54 13.65
CA LEU A 478 10.88 -4.50 12.83
C LEU A 478 11.07 -3.63 11.58
N LEU A 479 11.57 -2.40 11.75
CA LEU A 479 11.80 -1.48 10.62
C LEU A 479 12.80 -2.07 9.62
N LYS A 480 13.88 -2.68 10.12
CA LYS A 480 14.88 -3.38 9.31
C LYS A 480 14.25 -4.56 8.55
N GLN A 481 13.42 -5.35 9.21
CA GLN A 481 12.75 -6.51 8.59
C GLN A 481 11.75 -6.08 7.52
N LEU A 482 10.96 -5.01 7.75
CA LEU A 482 10.02 -4.48 6.75
C LEU A 482 10.76 -4.00 5.49
N ALA A 483 11.88 -3.31 5.65
CA ALA A 483 12.72 -2.89 4.53
C ALA A 483 13.28 -4.10 3.76
N LEU A 484 13.80 -5.12 4.45
CA LEU A 484 14.31 -6.34 3.84
C LEU A 484 13.18 -7.14 3.16
N ASN A 485 12.00 -7.19 3.74
CA ASN A 485 10.83 -7.82 3.13
C ASN A 485 10.45 -7.17 1.80
N SER A 486 10.56 -5.85 1.68
CA SER A 486 10.25 -5.16 0.43
C SER A 486 11.17 -5.58 -0.72
N ILE A 487 12.41 -5.97 -0.42
CA ILE A 487 13.33 -6.56 -1.41
C ILE A 487 12.96 -8.02 -1.66
N GLU A 488 12.75 -8.80 -0.60
CA GLU A 488 12.47 -10.24 -0.69
C GLU A 488 11.20 -10.56 -1.48
N TYR A 489 10.12 -9.82 -1.21
CA TYR A 489 8.81 -10.04 -1.83
C TYR A 489 8.59 -9.22 -3.10
N SER A 490 9.60 -8.48 -3.58
CA SER A 490 9.54 -7.76 -4.85
C SER A 490 9.47 -8.71 -6.05
N ALA A 491 9.10 -8.16 -7.22
CA ALA A 491 9.13 -8.86 -8.50
C ALA A 491 10.54 -8.94 -9.11
N MET A 492 11.58 -8.51 -8.41
CA MET A 492 12.97 -8.69 -8.82
C MET A 492 13.33 -10.16 -8.90
N ASN A 493 14.19 -10.52 -9.85
CA ASN A 493 14.79 -11.86 -9.92
C ASN A 493 15.86 -12.03 -8.83
N SER A 494 16.44 -13.22 -8.70
CA SER A 494 17.41 -13.54 -7.64
C SER A 494 18.69 -12.70 -7.69
N GLU A 495 19.17 -12.36 -8.90
CA GLU A 495 20.35 -11.52 -9.11
C GLU A 495 20.07 -10.07 -8.74
N GLU A 496 18.92 -9.52 -9.22
CA GLU A 496 18.44 -8.18 -8.85
C GLU A 496 18.26 -8.05 -7.34
N LYS A 497 17.68 -9.06 -6.66
CA LYS A 497 17.51 -9.07 -5.19
C LYS A 497 18.85 -9.07 -4.46
N THR A 498 19.84 -9.79 -4.97
CA THR A 498 21.18 -9.82 -4.37
C THR A 498 21.84 -8.45 -4.45
N GLU A 499 21.85 -7.82 -5.62
CA GLU A 499 22.36 -6.47 -5.83
C GLU A 499 21.58 -5.43 -4.97
N ALA A 500 20.26 -5.56 -4.94
CA ALA A 500 19.41 -4.70 -4.14
C ALA A 500 19.73 -4.77 -2.63
N LYS A 501 19.93 -5.98 -2.10
CA LYS A 501 20.34 -6.19 -0.70
C LYS A 501 21.71 -5.56 -0.40
N GLU A 502 22.68 -5.68 -1.32
CA GLU A 502 23.99 -5.08 -1.17
C GLU A 502 23.93 -3.54 -1.15
N LYS A 503 23.20 -2.92 -2.09
CA LYS A 503 22.99 -1.46 -2.13
C LYS A 503 22.26 -0.99 -0.87
N TRP A 504 21.20 -1.69 -0.49
CA TRP A 504 20.42 -1.36 0.69
C TRP A 504 21.26 -1.46 1.97
N ASN A 505 22.06 -2.53 2.17
CA ASN A 505 22.93 -2.70 3.33
C ASN A 505 23.93 -1.54 3.44
N LYS A 506 24.56 -1.13 2.34
CA LYS A 506 25.49 0.02 2.33
C LYS A 506 24.80 1.31 2.78
N ALA A 507 23.60 1.59 2.26
CA ALA A 507 22.83 2.75 2.64
C ALA A 507 22.38 2.69 4.12
N TRP A 508 21.94 1.51 4.57
CA TRP A 508 21.53 1.27 5.95
C TRP A 508 22.68 1.52 6.92
N ASP A 509 23.84 0.91 6.69
CA ASP A 509 25.03 1.06 7.54
C ASP A 509 25.51 2.52 7.58
N HIS A 510 25.45 3.23 6.46
CA HIS A 510 25.79 4.65 6.38
C HIS A 510 24.84 5.49 7.26
N GLN A 511 23.53 5.31 7.11
CA GLN A 511 22.53 6.08 7.87
C GLN A 511 22.55 5.74 9.36
N ILE A 512 22.68 4.48 9.72
CA ILE A 512 22.80 4.03 11.13
C ILE A 512 24.05 4.63 11.78
N SER A 513 25.19 4.62 11.09
CA SER A 513 26.43 5.23 11.60
C SER A 513 26.27 6.74 11.80
N GLY A 514 25.65 7.44 10.86
CA GLY A 514 25.34 8.87 10.98
C GLY A 514 24.40 9.18 12.15
N LEU A 515 23.35 8.38 12.32
CA LEU A 515 22.42 8.50 13.46
C LEU A 515 23.14 8.25 14.80
N ALA A 516 23.98 7.21 14.87
CA ALA A 516 24.75 6.92 16.08
C ALA A 516 25.65 8.09 16.49
N VAL A 517 26.34 8.72 15.54
CA VAL A 517 27.16 9.91 15.76
C VAL A 517 26.32 11.09 16.27
N ASP A 518 25.18 11.35 15.65
CA ASP A 518 24.28 12.45 16.04
C ASP A 518 23.67 12.24 17.43
N ILE A 519 23.33 11.01 17.79
CA ILE A 519 22.85 10.66 19.15
C ILE A 519 23.93 10.92 20.19
N VAL A 520 25.17 10.45 19.96
CA VAL A 520 26.27 10.66 20.88
C VAL A 520 26.60 12.14 21.02
N ALA A 521 26.48 12.91 19.95
CA ALA A 521 26.71 14.35 19.94
C ALA A 521 25.55 15.18 20.52
N GLY A 522 24.42 14.54 20.89
CA GLY A 522 23.24 15.23 21.42
C GLY A 522 22.53 16.14 20.40
N LYS A 523 22.65 15.83 19.10
CA LYS A 523 22.04 16.62 18.02
C LYS A 523 20.60 16.27 17.73
N ILE A 524 20.12 15.11 18.19
CA ILE A 524 18.77 14.60 18.02
C ILE A 524 18.15 14.12 19.35
#